data_101298bea920fafe5a2968044972a436
#
_entry.id   101298bea920fafe5a2968044972a436
#
_cell.length_a   1.000
_cell.length_b   1.000
_cell.length_c   1.000
_cell.angle_alpha   90.00
_cell.angle_beta   90.00
_cell.angle_gamma   90.00
#
_symmetry.space_group_name_H-M   'P 1'
#
loop_
_entity.id
_entity.type
_entity.pdbx_description
1 polymer ?
#
loop_
_entity_poly.entity_id
_entity_poly.type
_entity_poly.pdbx_seq_one_letter_code
_entity_poly.pdbx_strand_id
1 'polypeptide(L)'
;QRQMCIRDRFSEGLDCMATSREMTEGRALPLIFNFTLPLLLGNLLQQTYSLVDAAIVGKFLGINALASVGASTSVIFLILGFCNGCCGGFGIPVAQKFGARDYVTMRRYVAASLQLAAVMSVVLAVVTSIYCADILRMMRTPENIFTGAYYYLLVTFIGVPCTFFYNLLSSIIRALGDSKTPFWFLLFSTVLNILLDLFCILVLNWGVAGAAIATVFSQGVSAVLCYIYMMKRFEILKTTPAERKFDGALARTLMYIGVPMGLQFSITAIGSIMLQSANNALGTACVAAFTAAMRIKMFFMCPFESLGMAMATYSGQNYGAGKPERIWQGVKASALMMIIYWAFTFVELMF
;
A
#
# COMPACT_ATOMS: atom_id res chain seq x y z
N GLN A 1 19.28 44.73 -7.46
CA GLN A 1 18.05 44.19 -6.82
C GLN A 1 17.38 43.07 -7.62
N ARG A 2 17.25 43.15 -8.97
CA ARG A 2 16.67 42.05 -9.77
C ARG A 2 17.50 40.76 -9.82
N GLN A 3 18.82 40.87 -9.80
CA GLN A 3 19.71 39.69 -9.76
C GLN A 3 19.73 39.01 -8.39
N MET A 4 19.51 39.73 -7.31
CA MET A 4 19.40 39.19 -5.96
C MET A 4 18.12 38.37 -5.78
N CYS A 5 16.94 38.86 -6.28
CA CYS A 5 15.69 38.09 -6.27
C CYS A 5 15.71 36.81 -7.14
N ILE A 6 16.52 36.75 -8.18
CA ILE A 6 16.66 35.55 -9.02
C ILE A 6 17.55 34.52 -8.32
N ARG A 7 18.60 34.95 -7.65
CA ARG A 7 19.51 34.09 -6.89
C ARG A 7 18.85 33.49 -5.66
N ASP A 8 18.00 34.26 -4.96
CA ASP A 8 17.24 33.76 -3.80
C ASP A 8 16.14 32.77 -4.22
N ARG A 9 15.46 32.98 -5.36
CA ARG A 9 14.53 31.98 -5.94
C ARG A 9 15.24 30.70 -6.43
N PHE A 10 16.48 30.82 -6.89
CA PHE A 10 17.27 29.65 -7.29
C PHE A 10 17.78 28.87 -6.06
N SER A 11 18.18 29.56 -4.97
CA SER A 11 18.57 28.89 -3.73
C SER A 11 17.38 28.26 -2.98
N GLU A 12 16.23 28.92 -2.92
CA GLU A 12 15.00 28.34 -2.40
C GLU A 12 14.49 27.15 -3.25
N GLY A 13 14.65 27.20 -4.57
CA GLY A 13 14.36 26.08 -5.47
C GLY A 13 15.31 24.90 -5.27
N LEU A 14 16.58 25.16 -5.00
CA LEU A 14 17.59 24.12 -4.71
C LEU A 14 17.41 23.47 -3.34
N ASP A 15 17.03 24.21 -2.31
CA ASP A 15 16.70 23.66 -0.97
C ASP A 15 15.38 22.88 -0.98
N CYS A 16 14.41 23.27 -1.82
CA CYS A 16 13.17 22.53 -2.03
C CYS A 16 13.42 21.21 -2.80
N MET A 17 14.42 21.16 -3.69
CA MET A 17 14.85 19.96 -4.41
C MET A 17 15.69 19.00 -3.54
N ALA A 18 16.27 19.45 -2.43
CA ALA A 18 17.12 18.61 -1.57
C ALA A 18 16.39 17.45 -0.87
N THR A 19 15.06 17.41 -0.92
CA THR A 19 14.24 16.36 -0.31
C THR A 19 13.57 15.41 -1.31
N SER A 20 13.40 15.81 -2.57
CA SER A 20 12.90 14.94 -3.63
C SER A 20 14.10 14.34 -4.38
N ARG A 21 14.28 13.02 -4.30
CA ARG A 21 15.32 12.34 -5.08
C ARG A 21 14.85 12.12 -6.50
N GLU A 22 15.32 12.93 -7.43
CA GLU A 22 15.17 12.65 -8.84
C GLU A 22 15.88 11.35 -9.20
N MET A 23 15.14 10.37 -9.70
CA MET A 23 15.70 9.10 -10.17
C MET A 23 16.14 9.18 -11.65
N THR A 24 16.18 10.39 -12.18
CA THR A 24 16.49 10.67 -13.60
C THR A 24 18.00 10.86 -13.85
N GLU A 25 18.83 10.83 -12.82
CA GLU A 25 20.27 11.01 -12.88
C GLU A 25 21.02 9.97 -12.03
N GLY A 26 22.29 9.71 -12.33
CA GLY A 26 23.13 8.73 -11.62
C GLY A 26 22.96 7.29 -12.14
N ARG A 27 23.67 6.33 -11.53
CA ARG A 27 23.62 4.90 -11.91
C ARG A 27 22.32 4.27 -11.47
N ALA A 28 21.66 3.51 -12.36
CA ALA A 28 20.35 2.91 -12.11
C ALA A 28 20.36 1.93 -10.93
N LEU A 29 21.35 1.04 -10.84
CA LEU A 29 21.39 -0.03 -9.84
C LEU A 29 21.40 0.51 -8.39
N PRO A 30 22.33 1.41 -7.97
CA PRO A 30 22.30 1.93 -6.60
C PRO A 30 21.08 2.80 -6.31
N LEU A 31 20.52 3.50 -7.31
CA LEU A 31 19.30 4.29 -7.12
C LEU A 31 18.11 3.39 -6.80
N ILE A 32 17.90 2.35 -7.63
CA ILE A 32 16.79 1.40 -7.45
C ILE A 32 16.99 0.62 -6.15
N PHE A 33 18.20 0.14 -5.85
CA PHE A 33 18.49 -0.61 -4.63
C PHE A 33 18.19 0.21 -3.37
N ASN A 34 18.73 1.44 -3.29
CA ASN A 34 18.52 2.33 -2.13
C ASN A 34 17.07 2.76 -1.97
N PHE A 35 16.30 2.81 -3.06
CA PHE A 35 14.86 3.10 -3.01
C PHE A 35 14.05 1.87 -2.62
N THR A 36 14.44 0.69 -3.09
CA THR A 36 13.78 -0.59 -2.79
C THR A 36 13.95 -1.00 -1.34
N LEU A 37 15.10 -0.72 -0.71
CA LEU A 37 15.39 -1.20 0.64
C LEU A 37 14.38 -0.72 1.71
N PRO A 38 14.00 0.57 1.80
CA PRO A 38 12.94 0.99 2.73
C PRO A 38 11.57 0.38 2.39
N LEU A 39 11.25 0.15 1.12
CA LEU A 39 10.01 -0.50 0.71
C LEU A 39 9.98 -1.96 1.13
N LEU A 40 11.10 -2.67 0.98
CA LEU A 40 11.26 -4.05 1.43
C LEU A 40 11.07 -4.16 2.94
N LEU A 41 11.76 -3.29 3.70
CA LEU A 41 11.61 -3.24 5.16
C LEU A 41 10.17 -2.93 5.57
N GLY A 42 9.48 -2.06 4.83
CA GLY A 42 8.07 -1.76 5.04
C GLY A 42 7.16 -2.97 4.79
N ASN A 43 7.36 -3.69 3.69
CA ASN A 43 6.58 -4.89 3.37
C ASN A 43 6.84 -6.01 4.40
N LEU A 44 8.09 -6.23 4.81
CA LEU A 44 8.42 -7.20 5.86
C LEU A 44 7.81 -6.81 7.21
N LEU A 45 7.85 -5.53 7.57
CA LEU A 45 7.20 -5.01 8.77
C LEU A 45 5.70 -5.25 8.74
N GLN A 46 5.05 -5.03 7.59
CA GLN A 46 3.61 -5.26 7.42
C GLN A 46 3.25 -6.75 7.55
N GLN A 47 4.06 -7.66 7.02
CA GLN A 47 3.86 -9.10 7.21
C GLN A 47 4.03 -9.51 8.68
N THR A 48 5.10 -9.01 9.33
CA THR A 48 5.35 -9.28 10.74
C THR A 48 4.23 -8.73 11.63
N TYR A 49 3.77 -7.52 11.36
CA TYR A 49 2.64 -6.90 12.05
C TYR A 49 1.37 -7.77 11.95
N SER A 50 1.03 -8.28 10.76
CA SER A 50 -0.15 -9.14 10.59
C SER A 50 -0.06 -10.45 11.40
N LEU A 51 1.17 -10.96 11.61
CA LEU A 51 1.39 -12.12 12.49
C LEU A 51 1.23 -11.75 13.96
N VAL A 52 1.73 -10.60 14.38
CA VAL A 52 1.62 -10.11 15.77
C VAL A 52 0.16 -9.86 16.12
N ASP A 53 -0.61 -9.20 15.25
CA ASP A 53 -2.04 -8.96 15.44
C ASP A 53 -2.82 -10.28 15.59
N ALA A 54 -2.60 -11.25 14.70
CA ALA A 54 -3.19 -12.57 14.82
C ALA A 54 -2.79 -13.30 16.11
N ALA A 55 -1.55 -13.15 16.56
CA ALA A 55 -1.08 -13.74 17.81
C ALA A 55 -1.72 -13.09 19.04
N ILE A 56 -1.91 -11.76 19.05
CA ILE A 56 -2.62 -11.02 20.11
C ILE A 56 -4.07 -11.50 20.19
N VAL A 57 -4.79 -11.50 19.06
CA VAL A 57 -6.18 -11.99 19.01
C VAL A 57 -6.29 -13.44 19.47
N GLY A 58 -5.43 -14.33 18.98
CA GLY A 58 -5.46 -15.75 19.35
C GLY A 58 -5.16 -16.00 20.82
N LYS A 59 -4.18 -15.27 21.39
CA LYS A 59 -3.75 -15.43 22.78
C LYS A 59 -4.78 -14.91 23.78
N PHE A 60 -5.37 -13.75 23.53
CA PHE A 60 -6.22 -13.06 24.50
C PHE A 60 -7.72 -13.28 24.29
N LEU A 61 -8.16 -13.55 23.05
CA LEU A 61 -9.58 -13.75 22.72
C LEU A 61 -9.92 -15.20 22.38
N GLY A 62 -8.91 -16.05 22.20
CA GLY A 62 -9.07 -17.48 21.96
C GLY A 62 -9.27 -17.87 20.50
N ILE A 63 -9.43 -19.19 20.27
CA ILE A 63 -9.42 -19.81 18.93
C ILE A 63 -10.57 -19.34 18.05
N ASN A 64 -11.77 -19.14 18.63
CA ASN A 64 -12.93 -18.70 17.86
C ASN A 64 -12.75 -17.28 17.31
N ALA A 65 -12.14 -16.38 18.09
CA ALA A 65 -11.81 -15.04 17.66
C ALA A 65 -10.77 -15.04 16.53
N LEU A 66 -9.73 -15.86 16.67
CA LEU A 66 -8.71 -16.04 15.63
C LEU A 66 -9.31 -16.62 14.35
N ALA A 67 -10.24 -17.58 14.47
CA ALA A 67 -10.97 -18.14 13.33
C ALA A 67 -11.87 -17.09 12.64
N SER A 68 -12.50 -16.17 13.42
CA SER A 68 -13.29 -15.04 12.88
C SER A 68 -12.43 -14.11 12.02
N VAL A 69 -11.24 -13.73 12.52
CA VAL A 69 -10.26 -12.91 11.77
C VAL A 69 -9.77 -13.67 10.53
N GLY A 70 -9.43 -14.95 10.70
CA GLY A 70 -8.95 -15.80 9.60
C GLY A 70 -9.97 -15.93 8.46
N ALA A 71 -11.25 -16.16 8.78
CA ALA A 71 -12.32 -16.23 7.80
C ALA A 71 -12.48 -14.91 7.02
N SER A 72 -12.20 -13.78 7.66
CA SER A 72 -12.30 -12.44 7.06
C SER A 72 -11.11 -12.08 6.15
N THR A 73 -9.97 -12.73 6.31
CA THR A 73 -8.70 -12.34 5.67
C THR A 73 -8.78 -12.31 4.14
N SER A 74 -9.45 -13.28 3.52
CA SER A 74 -9.56 -13.36 2.05
C SER A 74 -10.35 -12.18 1.46
N VAL A 75 -11.43 -11.77 2.11
CA VAL A 75 -12.25 -10.63 1.68
C VAL A 75 -11.50 -9.33 1.88
N ILE A 76 -10.82 -9.19 3.02
CA ILE A 76 -9.97 -8.03 3.30
C ILE A 76 -8.88 -7.90 2.26
N PHE A 77 -8.19 -9.00 1.91
CA PHE A 77 -7.16 -8.99 0.88
C PHE A 77 -7.72 -8.61 -0.50
N LEU A 78 -8.92 -9.08 -0.84
CA LEU A 78 -9.60 -8.72 -2.08
C LEU A 78 -9.86 -7.21 -2.16
N ILE A 79 -10.42 -6.61 -1.12
CA ILE A 79 -10.86 -5.20 -1.11
C ILE A 79 -9.68 -4.25 -0.86
N LEU A 80 -8.87 -4.49 0.17
CA LEU A 80 -7.71 -3.65 0.46
C LEU A 80 -6.60 -3.83 -0.58
N GLY A 81 -6.45 -5.02 -1.16
CA GLY A 81 -5.56 -5.26 -2.29
C GLY A 81 -5.95 -4.44 -3.51
N PHE A 82 -7.26 -4.40 -3.84
CA PHE A 82 -7.77 -3.51 -4.89
C PHE A 82 -7.45 -2.04 -4.61
N CYS A 83 -7.70 -1.57 -3.38
CA CYS A 83 -7.38 -0.20 -2.97
C CYS A 83 -5.89 0.11 -3.12
N ASN A 84 -5.03 -0.80 -2.67
CA ASN A 84 -3.56 -0.65 -2.74
C ASN A 84 -3.08 -0.59 -4.20
N GLY A 85 -3.61 -1.46 -5.07
CA GLY A 85 -3.32 -1.45 -6.50
C GLY A 85 -3.75 -0.14 -7.17
N CYS A 86 -4.97 0.35 -6.89
CA CYS A 86 -5.44 1.65 -7.39
C CYS A 86 -4.53 2.80 -6.94
N CYS A 87 -4.12 2.82 -5.67
CA CYS A 87 -3.21 3.85 -5.13
C CYS A 87 -1.84 3.80 -5.82
N GLY A 88 -1.31 2.61 -6.08
CA GLY A 88 -0.08 2.41 -6.85
C GLY A 88 -0.20 2.99 -8.27
N GLY A 89 -1.32 2.68 -8.94
CA GLY A 89 -1.62 3.18 -10.28
C GLY A 89 -1.76 4.70 -10.33
N PHE A 90 -2.38 5.32 -9.33
CA PHE A 90 -2.51 6.79 -9.24
C PHE A 90 -1.17 7.50 -9.04
N GLY A 91 -0.18 6.83 -8.45
CA GLY A 91 1.18 7.35 -8.32
C GLY A 91 1.95 7.44 -9.64
N ILE A 92 1.60 6.65 -10.66
CA ILE A 92 2.35 6.60 -11.93
C ILE A 92 2.29 7.93 -12.68
N PRO A 93 1.12 8.54 -12.97
CA PRO A 93 1.06 9.84 -13.64
C PRO A 93 1.72 10.96 -12.83
N VAL A 94 1.67 10.88 -11.49
CA VAL A 94 2.37 11.83 -10.61
C VAL A 94 3.89 11.71 -10.82
N ALA A 95 4.44 10.50 -10.82
CA ALA A 95 5.85 10.25 -11.08
C ALA A 95 6.28 10.70 -12.47
N GLN A 96 5.45 10.47 -13.50
CA GLN A 96 5.73 10.92 -14.87
C GLN A 96 5.79 12.44 -14.96
N LYS A 97 4.84 13.14 -14.35
CA LYS A 97 4.81 14.61 -14.37
C LYS A 97 5.91 15.23 -13.52
N PHE A 98 6.27 14.57 -12.42
CA PHE A 98 7.45 14.95 -11.63
C PHE A 98 8.73 14.83 -12.45
N GLY A 99 8.95 13.69 -13.12
CA GLY A 99 10.11 13.49 -14.00
C GLY A 99 10.18 14.46 -15.18
N ALA A 100 9.00 14.86 -15.73
CA ALA A 100 8.89 15.88 -16.78
C ALA A 100 9.10 17.31 -16.28
N ARG A 101 9.24 17.52 -14.95
CA ARG A 101 9.28 18.83 -14.28
C ARG A 101 8.01 19.69 -14.54
N ASP A 102 6.90 19.05 -14.93
CA ASP A 102 5.59 19.66 -15.12
C ASP A 102 4.82 19.66 -13.79
N TYR A 103 5.25 20.51 -12.86
CA TYR A 103 4.71 20.56 -11.50
C TYR A 103 3.25 21.04 -11.45
N VAL A 104 2.81 21.84 -12.44
CA VAL A 104 1.40 22.30 -12.51
C VAL A 104 0.47 21.13 -12.77
N THR A 105 0.74 20.35 -13.82
CA THR A 105 -0.07 19.16 -14.14
C THR A 105 0.08 18.08 -13.07
N MET A 106 1.28 17.94 -12.47
CA MET A 106 1.51 17.03 -11.35
C MET A 106 0.57 17.35 -10.18
N ARG A 107 0.49 18.62 -9.74
CA ARG A 107 -0.42 19.04 -8.66
C ARG A 107 -1.89 18.78 -9.00
N ARG A 108 -2.28 18.96 -10.26
CA ARG A 108 -3.64 18.63 -10.73
C ARG A 108 -3.91 17.12 -10.64
N TYR A 109 -2.94 16.26 -11.00
CA TYR A 109 -3.06 14.81 -10.79
C TYR A 109 -3.16 14.43 -9.31
N VAL A 110 -2.37 15.05 -8.45
CA VAL A 110 -2.46 14.84 -6.99
C VAL A 110 -3.84 15.25 -6.46
N ALA A 111 -4.36 16.42 -6.86
CA ALA A 111 -5.69 16.86 -6.45
C ALA A 111 -6.80 15.91 -6.96
N ALA A 112 -6.73 15.51 -8.23
CA ALA A 112 -7.67 14.56 -8.82
C ALA A 112 -7.61 13.18 -8.15
N SER A 113 -6.41 12.69 -7.81
CA SER A 113 -6.25 11.40 -7.12
C SER A 113 -6.82 11.43 -5.70
N LEU A 114 -6.68 12.53 -4.97
CA LEU A 114 -7.29 12.70 -3.65
C LEU A 114 -8.83 12.73 -3.74
N GLN A 115 -9.38 13.43 -4.73
CA GLN A 115 -10.83 13.49 -4.98
C GLN A 115 -11.39 12.11 -5.36
N LEU A 116 -10.74 11.40 -6.28
CA LEU A 116 -11.13 10.04 -6.68
C LEU A 116 -11.02 9.08 -5.49
N ALA A 117 -9.97 9.15 -4.71
CA ALA A 117 -9.79 8.34 -3.53
C ALA A 117 -10.93 8.56 -2.51
N ALA A 118 -11.33 9.82 -2.30
CA ALA A 118 -12.47 10.14 -1.42
C ALA A 118 -13.75 9.47 -1.92
N VAL A 119 -14.07 9.62 -3.20
CA VAL A 119 -15.28 9.01 -3.77
C VAL A 119 -15.21 7.49 -3.76
N MET A 120 -14.13 6.91 -4.28
CA MET A 120 -13.97 5.47 -4.39
C MET A 120 -13.96 4.77 -3.02
N SER A 121 -13.25 5.34 -2.04
CA SER A 121 -13.16 4.75 -0.71
C SER A 121 -14.50 4.79 0.03
N VAL A 122 -15.27 5.88 -0.11
CA VAL A 122 -16.61 6.00 0.48
C VAL A 122 -17.57 5.02 -0.22
N VAL A 123 -17.57 4.95 -1.55
CA VAL A 123 -18.42 4.00 -2.28
C VAL A 123 -18.08 2.56 -1.89
N LEU A 124 -16.80 2.21 -1.84
CA LEU A 124 -16.38 0.86 -1.41
C LEU A 124 -16.80 0.59 0.04
N ALA A 125 -16.55 1.53 0.97
CA ALA A 125 -16.94 1.37 2.37
C ALA A 125 -18.45 1.15 2.53
N VAL A 126 -19.27 1.95 1.85
CA VAL A 126 -20.75 1.84 1.91
C VAL A 126 -21.21 0.51 1.31
N VAL A 127 -20.78 0.19 0.07
CA VAL A 127 -21.20 -1.04 -0.61
C VAL A 127 -20.79 -2.28 0.18
N THR A 128 -19.53 -2.36 0.60
CA THR A 128 -19.04 -3.53 1.34
C THR A 128 -19.66 -3.66 2.72
N SER A 129 -19.97 -2.53 3.40
CA SER A 129 -20.65 -2.56 4.70
C SER A 129 -22.11 -3.03 4.58
N ILE A 130 -22.84 -2.60 3.55
CA ILE A 130 -24.22 -3.04 3.29
C ILE A 130 -24.26 -4.55 3.04
N TYR A 131 -23.37 -5.05 2.19
CA TYR A 131 -23.33 -6.47 1.81
C TYR A 131 -22.45 -7.33 2.73
N CYS A 132 -21.97 -6.82 3.87
CA CYS A 132 -21.05 -7.51 4.76
C CYS A 132 -21.60 -8.88 5.22
N ALA A 133 -22.86 -8.93 5.64
CA ALA A 133 -23.52 -10.18 6.06
C ALA A 133 -23.69 -11.17 4.91
N ASP A 134 -24.04 -10.69 3.72
CA ASP A 134 -24.25 -11.54 2.55
C ASP A 134 -22.93 -12.12 2.04
N ILE A 135 -21.85 -11.33 2.09
CA ILE A 135 -20.49 -11.81 1.78
C ILE A 135 -20.10 -12.97 2.70
N LEU A 136 -20.31 -12.84 4.01
CA LEU A 136 -20.01 -13.91 4.97
C LEU A 136 -20.88 -15.15 4.78
N ARG A 137 -22.17 -14.98 4.45
CA ARG A 137 -23.08 -16.10 4.12
C ARG A 137 -22.65 -16.81 2.84
N MET A 138 -22.25 -16.05 1.81
CA MET A 138 -21.74 -16.60 0.55
C MET A 138 -20.46 -17.42 0.77
N MET A 139 -19.61 -17.00 1.73
CA MET A 139 -18.41 -17.72 2.13
C MET A 139 -18.71 -18.95 3.03
N ARG A 140 -19.99 -19.21 3.37
CA ARG A 140 -20.41 -20.28 4.28
C ARG A 140 -19.69 -20.23 5.63
N THR A 141 -19.56 -19.03 6.19
CA THR A 141 -18.91 -18.82 7.49
C THR A 141 -19.74 -19.52 8.58
N PRO A 142 -19.12 -20.39 9.42
CA PRO A 142 -19.82 -21.09 10.50
C PRO A 142 -20.48 -20.13 11.50
N GLU A 143 -21.66 -20.48 12.03
CA GLU A 143 -22.45 -19.61 12.92
C GLU A 143 -21.70 -19.21 14.21
N ASN A 144 -20.88 -20.14 14.76
CA ASN A 144 -20.12 -19.90 15.98
C ASN A 144 -19.06 -18.78 15.87
N ILE A 145 -18.61 -18.45 14.64
CA ILE A 145 -17.64 -17.38 14.36
C ILE A 145 -18.24 -16.22 13.56
N PHE A 146 -19.49 -16.37 13.11
CA PHE A 146 -20.14 -15.39 12.21
C PHE A 146 -20.21 -13.98 12.81
N THR A 147 -20.66 -13.88 14.07
CA THR A 147 -20.82 -12.59 14.74
C THR A 147 -19.47 -11.85 14.90
N GLY A 148 -18.41 -12.59 15.29
CA GLY A 148 -17.06 -12.02 15.39
C GLY A 148 -16.51 -11.57 14.05
N ALA A 149 -16.65 -12.38 13.00
CA ALA A 149 -16.25 -12.05 11.64
C ALA A 149 -17.03 -10.86 11.08
N TYR A 150 -18.34 -10.78 11.35
CA TYR A 150 -19.18 -9.66 10.92
C TYR A 150 -18.72 -8.32 11.49
N TYR A 151 -18.54 -8.22 12.81
CA TYR A 151 -18.09 -6.99 13.43
C TYR A 151 -16.66 -6.61 13.00
N TYR A 152 -15.77 -7.57 12.86
CA TYR A 152 -14.42 -7.34 12.38
C TYR A 152 -14.40 -6.77 10.95
N LEU A 153 -15.14 -7.41 10.04
CA LEU A 153 -15.26 -6.96 8.65
C LEU A 153 -15.97 -5.60 8.54
N LEU A 154 -17.08 -5.42 9.26
CA LEU A 154 -17.84 -4.17 9.22
C LEU A 154 -16.97 -2.98 9.63
N VAL A 155 -16.24 -3.10 10.73
CA VAL A 155 -15.32 -2.04 11.17
C VAL A 155 -14.22 -1.81 10.15
N THR A 156 -13.65 -2.88 9.60
CA THR A 156 -12.60 -2.78 8.56
C THR A 156 -13.13 -2.08 7.30
N PHE A 157 -14.36 -2.37 6.88
CA PHE A 157 -14.99 -1.76 5.70
C PHE A 157 -15.31 -0.28 5.92
N ILE A 158 -15.82 0.09 7.10
CA ILE A 158 -16.00 1.49 7.48
C ILE A 158 -14.65 2.21 7.49
N GLY A 159 -13.58 1.52 7.83
CA GLY A 159 -12.21 2.02 7.86
C GLY A 159 -11.50 2.09 6.51
N VAL A 160 -12.08 1.56 5.41
CA VAL A 160 -11.49 1.61 4.06
C VAL A 160 -11.01 3.01 3.67
N PRO A 161 -11.72 4.12 3.93
CA PRO A 161 -11.23 5.45 3.62
C PRO A 161 -9.89 5.77 4.28
N CYS A 162 -9.70 5.43 5.56
CA CYS A 162 -8.44 5.69 6.27
C CYS A 162 -7.27 4.96 5.61
N THR A 163 -7.45 3.68 5.31
CA THR A 163 -6.44 2.84 4.65
C THR A 163 -6.16 3.31 3.22
N PHE A 164 -7.20 3.65 2.47
CA PHE A 164 -7.06 4.15 1.10
C PHE A 164 -6.26 5.45 1.06
N PHE A 165 -6.60 6.42 1.91
CA PHE A 165 -5.88 7.69 1.99
C PHE A 165 -4.43 7.51 2.41
N TYR A 166 -4.15 6.68 3.42
CA TYR A 166 -2.77 6.37 3.82
C TYR A 166 -1.95 5.80 2.65
N ASN A 167 -2.49 4.80 1.94
CA ASN A 167 -1.82 4.17 0.81
C ASN A 167 -1.61 5.13 -0.36
N LEU A 168 -2.61 5.99 -0.65
CA LEU A 168 -2.48 7.00 -1.69
C LEU A 168 -1.40 8.03 -1.37
N LEU A 169 -1.41 8.60 -0.15
CA LEU A 169 -0.41 9.58 0.27
C LEU A 169 1.00 8.98 0.24
N SER A 170 1.14 7.74 0.72
CA SER A 170 2.40 6.99 0.62
C SER A 170 2.83 6.79 -0.83
N SER A 171 1.89 6.50 -1.75
CA SER A 171 2.18 6.35 -3.18
C SER A 171 2.63 7.66 -3.82
N ILE A 172 1.98 8.79 -3.47
CA ILE A 172 2.37 10.12 -3.94
C ILE A 172 3.78 10.49 -3.47
N ILE A 173 4.10 10.28 -2.18
CA ILE A 173 5.44 10.56 -1.64
C ILE A 173 6.50 9.69 -2.33
N ARG A 174 6.20 8.40 -2.57
CA ARG A 174 7.09 7.52 -3.35
C ARG A 174 7.27 8.02 -4.79
N ALA A 175 6.21 8.51 -5.43
CA ALA A 175 6.28 9.07 -6.78
C ALA A 175 7.26 10.25 -6.89
N LEU A 176 7.45 11.00 -5.80
CA LEU A 176 8.43 12.09 -5.68
C LEU A 176 9.86 11.60 -5.34
N GLY A 177 10.08 10.29 -5.26
CA GLY A 177 11.38 9.69 -4.99
C GLY A 177 11.74 9.50 -3.52
N ASP A 178 10.79 9.66 -2.60
CA ASP A 178 10.99 9.41 -1.16
C ASP A 178 10.31 8.09 -0.76
N SER A 179 11.11 7.04 -0.53
CA SER A 179 10.66 5.76 0.00
C SER A 179 10.84 5.62 1.51
N LYS A 180 11.64 6.49 2.14
CA LYS A 180 11.96 6.41 3.56
C LYS A 180 10.83 6.92 4.44
N THR A 181 10.23 8.03 4.05
CA THR A 181 9.15 8.66 4.82
C THR A 181 7.93 7.74 4.98
N PRO A 182 7.38 7.09 3.92
CA PRO A 182 6.30 6.12 4.08
C PRO A 182 6.66 4.95 5.02
N PHE A 183 7.92 4.50 5.01
CA PHE A 183 8.38 3.46 5.94
C PHE A 183 8.28 3.91 7.41
N TRP A 184 8.72 5.13 7.74
CA TRP A 184 8.66 5.64 9.11
C TRP A 184 7.21 5.82 9.59
N PHE A 185 6.30 6.26 8.72
CA PHE A 185 4.88 6.33 9.06
C PHE A 185 4.25 4.95 9.24
N LEU A 186 4.68 3.96 8.44
CA LEU A 186 4.24 2.59 8.63
C LEU A 186 4.72 2.01 9.96
N LEU A 187 5.99 2.23 10.31
CA LEU A 187 6.55 1.82 11.59
C LEU A 187 5.78 2.45 12.77
N PHE A 188 5.53 3.76 12.71
CA PHE A 188 4.73 4.46 13.70
C PHE A 188 3.31 3.87 13.80
N SER A 189 2.65 3.65 12.66
CA SER A 189 1.33 3.03 12.59
C SER A 189 1.30 1.65 13.22
N THR A 190 2.32 0.83 12.96
CA THR A 190 2.45 -0.51 13.52
C THR A 190 2.58 -0.50 15.04
N VAL A 191 3.46 0.34 15.57
CA VAL A 191 3.63 0.46 17.03
C VAL A 191 2.34 0.97 17.68
N LEU A 192 1.74 2.01 17.12
CA LEU A 192 0.47 2.55 17.62
C LEU A 192 -0.64 1.51 17.60
N ASN A 193 -0.74 0.73 16.51
CA ASN A 193 -1.74 -0.32 16.39
C ASN A 193 -1.56 -1.41 17.46
N ILE A 194 -0.34 -1.94 17.67
CA ILE A 194 -0.08 -2.95 18.70
C ILE A 194 -0.49 -2.45 20.09
N LEU A 195 -0.18 -1.20 20.42
CA LEU A 195 -0.58 -0.59 21.69
C LEU A 195 -2.10 -0.47 21.81
N LEU A 196 -2.76 -0.06 20.74
CA LEU A 196 -4.22 0.07 20.70
C LEU A 196 -4.92 -1.29 20.72
N ASP A 197 -4.38 -2.31 20.06
CA ASP A 197 -4.91 -3.69 20.13
C ASP A 197 -4.94 -4.18 21.57
N LEU A 198 -3.82 -4.06 22.27
CA LEU A 198 -3.73 -4.45 23.68
C LEU A 198 -4.70 -3.63 24.54
N PHE A 199 -4.80 -2.32 24.30
CA PHE A 199 -5.71 -1.45 25.04
C PHE A 199 -7.19 -1.79 24.76
N CYS A 200 -7.60 -1.93 23.51
CA CYS A 200 -8.98 -2.24 23.13
C CYS A 200 -9.41 -3.65 23.56
N ILE A 201 -8.49 -4.62 23.51
CA ILE A 201 -8.78 -6.01 23.87
C ILE A 201 -8.75 -6.21 25.40
N LEU A 202 -7.70 -5.72 26.09
CA LEU A 202 -7.49 -6.03 27.52
C LEU A 202 -8.18 -5.04 28.47
N VAL A 203 -8.24 -3.75 28.08
CA VAL A 203 -8.81 -2.71 28.96
C VAL A 203 -10.28 -2.47 28.64
N LEU A 204 -10.61 -2.28 27.35
CA LEU A 204 -11.96 -1.99 26.92
C LEU A 204 -12.84 -3.22 26.71
N ASN A 205 -12.24 -4.42 26.61
CA ASN A 205 -12.93 -5.68 26.36
C ASN A 205 -13.83 -5.67 25.10
N TRP A 206 -13.41 -4.96 24.04
CA TRP A 206 -14.16 -4.84 22.79
C TRP A 206 -14.04 -6.08 21.89
N GLY A 207 -13.31 -7.11 22.32
CA GLY A 207 -13.15 -8.35 21.58
C GLY A 207 -12.51 -8.16 20.20
N VAL A 208 -12.97 -8.92 19.21
CA VAL A 208 -12.41 -8.92 17.84
C VAL A 208 -12.64 -7.57 17.13
N ALA A 209 -13.75 -6.88 17.43
CA ALA A 209 -14.02 -5.55 16.89
C ALA A 209 -12.98 -4.52 17.36
N GLY A 210 -12.43 -4.69 18.59
CA GLY A 210 -11.38 -3.85 19.13
C GLY A 210 -10.11 -3.87 18.29
N ALA A 211 -9.68 -5.03 17.82
CA ALA A 211 -8.53 -5.17 16.92
C ALA A 211 -8.77 -4.44 15.58
N ALA A 212 -9.95 -4.59 14.99
CA ALA A 212 -10.29 -3.85 13.77
C ALA A 212 -10.29 -2.34 13.98
N ILE A 213 -10.84 -1.85 15.11
CA ILE A 213 -10.86 -0.41 15.45
C ILE A 213 -9.43 0.11 15.63
N ALA A 214 -8.58 -0.62 16.34
CA ALA A 214 -7.18 -0.25 16.54
C ALA A 214 -6.43 -0.12 15.20
N THR A 215 -6.66 -1.05 14.28
CA THR A 215 -6.09 -1.01 12.93
C THR A 215 -6.58 0.21 12.14
N VAL A 216 -7.88 0.44 12.09
CA VAL A 216 -8.46 1.58 11.36
C VAL A 216 -7.99 2.91 11.95
N PHE A 217 -7.97 3.03 13.28
CA PHE A 217 -7.56 4.25 13.95
C PHE A 217 -6.08 4.55 13.71
N SER A 218 -5.19 3.56 13.83
CA SER A 218 -3.75 3.73 13.58
C SER A 218 -3.46 4.13 12.13
N GLN A 219 -4.18 3.54 11.17
CA GLN A 219 -4.11 3.91 9.75
C GLN A 219 -4.62 5.36 9.53
N GLY A 220 -5.72 5.74 10.17
CA GLY A 220 -6.28 7.10 10.09
C GLY A 220 -5.32 8.15 10.63
N VAL A 221 -4.75 7.93 11.81
CA VAL A 221 -3.73 8.81 12.41
C VAL A 221 -2.52 8.93 11.47
N SER A 222 -2.04 7.81 10.94
CA SER A 222 -0.90 7.81 10.02
C SER A 222 -1.21 8.52 8.70
N ALA A 223 -2.43 8.40 8.17
CA ALA A 223 -2.88 9.15 7.00
C ALA A 223 -2.85 10.67 7.25
N VAL A 224 -3.36 11.12 8.39
CA VAL A 224 -3.35 12.54 8.77
C VAL A 224 -1.93 13.06 8.94
N LEU A 225 -1.07 12.33 9.66
CA LEU A 225 0.33 12.71 9.83
C LEU A 225 1.10 12.75 8.50
N CYS A 226 0.87 11.75 7.65
CA CYS A 226 1.45 11.67 6.30
C CYS A 226 1.01 12.87 5.44
N TYR A 227 -0.26 13.26 5.50
CA TYR A 227 -0.79 14.44 4.80
C TYR A 227 -0.16 15.74 5.31
N ILE A 228 -0.10 15.92 6.62
CA ILE A 228 0.53 17.11 7.23
C ILE A 228 2.01 17.19 6.84
N TYR A 229 2.74 16.09 6.91
CA TYR A 229 4.12 16.02 6.49
C TYR A 229 4.27 16.39 5.02
N MET A 230 3.46 15.78 4.15
CA MET A 230 3.46 16.03 2.70
C MET A 230 3.27 17.51 2.39
N MET A 231 2.28 18.17 3.02
CA MET A 231 1.99 19.58 2.81
C MET A 231 3.06 20.53 3.36
N LYS A 232 3.74 20.14 4.46
CA LYS A 232 4.80 20.96 5.06
C LYS A 232 6.13 20.80 4.34
N ARG A 233 6.46 19.58 3.89
CA ARG A 233 7.80 19.26 3.37
C ARG A 233 7.92 19.45 1.87
N PHE A 234 6.87 19.15 1.12
CA PHE A 234 6.88 19.27 -0.33
C PHE A 234 6.12 20.51 -0.80
N GLU A 235 6.80 21.66 -0.81
CA GLU A 235 6.21 22.92 -1.29
C GLU A 235 5.70 22.83 -2.73
N ILE A 236 6.33 21.99 -3.54
CA ILE A 236 5.92 21.72 -4.92
C ILE A 236 4.50 21.13 -5.04
N LEU A 237 3.94 20.56 -3.96
CA LEU A 237 2.59 20.00 -3.90
C LEU A 237 1.53 21.00 -3.43
N LYS A 238 1.93 22.22 -3.04
CA LYS A 238 0.96 23.25 -2.64
C LYS A 238 0.12 23.65 -3.85
N THR A 239 -1.16 23.24 -3.82
CA THR A 239 -2.11 23.48 -4.91
C THR A 239 -2.77 24.84 -4.79
N THR A 240 -2.93 25.52 -5.92
CA THR A 240 -3.78 26.72 -6.00
C THR A 240 -5.27 26.32 -6.09
N PRO A 241 -6.22 27.23 -5.77
CA PRO A 241 -7.65 26.95 -5.91
C PRO A 241 -8.06 26.53 -7.33
N ALA A 242 -7.38 27.06 -8.35
CA ALA A 242 -7.61 26.70 -9.76
C ALA A 242 -7.18 25.26 -10.07
N GLU A 243 -6.09 24.79 -9.49
CA GLU A 243 -5.55 23.43 -9.67
C GLU A 243 -6.36 22.35 -8.95
N ARG A 244 -7.20 22.73 -7.96
CA ARG A 244 -8.09 21.82 -7.20
C ARG A 244 -9.41 21.55 -7.91
N LYS A 245 -9.73 22.25 -9.00
CA LYS A 245 -10.95 21.98 -9.76
C LYS A 245 -10.91 20.57 -10.33
N PHE A 246 -12.05 19.88 -10.23
CA PHE A 246 -12.18 18.53 -10.79
C PHE A 246 -11.97 18.57 -12.31
N ASP A 247 -11.09 17.72 -12.79
CA ASP A 247 -10.80 17.55 -14.21
C ASP A 247 -11.10 16.11 -14.62
N GLY A 248 -12.18 15.94 -15.37
CA GLY A 248 -12.65 14.61 -15.81
C GLY A 248 -11.65 13.89 -16.72
N ALA A 249 -10.82 14.60 -17.48
CA ALA A 249 -9.80 13.98 -18.34
C ALA A 249 -8.67 13.37 -17.50
N LEU A 250 -8.20 14.10 -16.48
CA LEU A 250 -7.19 13.58 -15.53
C LEU A 250 -7.75 12.43 -14.70
N ALA A 251 -8.99 12.56 -14.23
CA ALA A 251 -9.69 11.50 -13.49
C ALA A 251 -9.81 10.22 -14.32
N ARG A 252 -10.19 10.35 -15.60
CA ARG A 252 -10.26 9.21 -16.52
C ARG A 252 -8.91 8.53 -16.71
N THR A 253 -7.83 9.30 -16.84
CA THR A 253 -6.47 8.75 -16.97
C THR A 253 -6.07 7.98 -15.71
N LEU A 254 -6.34 8.54 -14.52
CA LEU A 254 -6.09 7.86 -13.24
C LEU A 254 -6.86 6.55 -13.13
N MET A 255 -8.15 6.56 -13.46
CA MET A 255 -8.99 5.36 -13.45
C MET A 255 -8.50 4.30 -14.44
N TYR A 256 -8.11 4.72 -15.65
CA TYR A 256 -7.62 3.81 -16.69
C TYR A 256 -6.32 3.10 -16.27
N ILE A 257 -5.48 3.70 -15.44
CA ILE A 257 -4.26 3.10 -14.91
C ILE A 257 -4.52 2.39 -13.58
N GLY A 258 -5.23 3.04 -12.67
CA GLY A 258 -5.42 2.55 -11.30
C GLY A 258 -6.33 1.35 -11.20
N VAL A 259 -7.47 1.34 -11.90
CA VAL A 259 -8.44 0.23 -11.82
C VAL A 259 -7.86 -1.10 -12.30
N PRO A 260 -7.16 -1.20 -13.46
CA PRO A 260 -6.51 -2.45 -13.85
C PRO A 260 -5.46 -2.93 -12.86
N MET A 261 -4.67 -2.01 -12.27
CA MET A 261 -3.72 -2.38 -11.21
C MET A 261 -4.43 -2.89 -9.94
N GLY A 262 -5.55 -2.29 -9.56
CA GLY A 262 -6.39 -2.80 -8.47
C GLY A 262 -6.96 -4.18 -8.78
N LEU A 263 -7.48 -4.39 -9.98
CA LEU A 263 -8.02 -5.67 -10.43
C LEU A 263 -6.95 -6.77 -10.50
N GLN A 264 -5.69 -6.44 -10.76
CA GLN A 264 -4.58 -7.39 -10.72
C GLN A 264 -4.47 -8.07 -9.34
N PHE A 265 -4.57 -7.29 -8.26
CA PHE A 265 -4.59 -7.84 -6.90
C PHE A 265 -5.84 -8.67 -6.63
N SER A 266 -7.01 -8.22 -7.10
CA SER A 266 -8.27 -8.96 -6.96
C SER A 266 -8.25 -10.30 -7.67
N ILE A 267 -7.73 -10.35 -8.89
CA ILE A 267 -7.60 -11.60 -9.67
C ILE A 267 -6.64 -12.56 -8.96
N THR A 268 -5.53 -12.06 -8.43
CA THR A 268 -4.60 -12.87 -7.64
C THR A 268 -5.26 -13.44 -6.38
N ALA A 269 -6.10 -12.65 -5.69
CA ALA A 269 -6.86 -13.08 -4.53
C ALA A 269 -7.83 -14.22 -4.89
N ILE A 270 -8.60 -14.04 -5.96
CA ILE A 270 -9.55 -15.06 -6.45
C ILE A 270 -8.81 -16.35 -6.82
N GLY A 271 -7.70 -16.24 -7.55
CA GLY A 271 -6.86 -17.38 -7.90
C GLY A 271 -6.34 -18.15 -6.67
N SER A 272 -5.94 -17.43 -5.63
CA SER A 272 -5.50 -18.03 -4.36
C SER A 272 -6.65 -18.76 -3.64
N ILE A 273 -7.87 -18.22 -3.66
CA ILE A 273 -9.07 -18.86 -3.09
C ILE A 273 -9.40 -20.16 -3.85
N MET A 274 -9.34 -20.13 -5.18
CA MET A 274 -9.59 -21.32 -6.01
C MET A 274 -8.56 -22.42 -5.74
N LEU A 275 -7.27 -22.04 -5.63
CA LEU A 275 -6.20 -22.96 -5.31
C LEU A 275 -6.36 -23.58 -3.91
N GLN A 276 -6.75 -22.76 -2.93
CA GLN A 276 -7.06 -23.24 -1.57
C GLN A 276 -8.23 -24.21 -1.57
N SER A 277 -9.28 -23.94 -2.33
CA SER A 277 -10.45 -24.82 -2.46
C SER A 277 -10.06 -26.18 -3.05
N ALA A 278 -9.24 -26.19 -4.10
CA ALA A 278 -8.74 -27.43 -4.69
C ALA A 278 -7.86 -28.23 -3.69
N ASN A 279 -7.02 -27.52 -2.93
CA ASN A 279 -6.16 -28.15 -1.93
C ASN A 279 -6.96 -28.77 -0.76
N ASN A 280 -8.09 -28.15 -0.37
CA ASN A 280 -8.96 -28.67 0.67
C ASN A 280 -9.52 -30.07 0.34
N ALA A 281 -9.65 -30.40 -0.95
CA ALA A 281 -10.08 -31.73 -1.41
C ALA A 281 -9.02 -32.84 -1.19
N LEU A 282 -7.75 -32.46 -0.95
CA LEU A 282 -6.63 -33.41 -0.80
C LEU A 282 -6.41 -33.88 0.64
N GLY A 283 -7.22 -33.39 1.60
CA GLY A 283 -7.19 -33.78 3.00
C GLY A 283 -6.36 -32.86 3.90
N THR A 284 -6.52 -33.07 5.21
CA THR A 284 -6.00 -32.16 6.26
C THR A 284 -4.50 -31.98 6.29
N ALA A 285 -3.73 -33.03 6.00
CA ALA A 285 -2.27 -32.97 5.96
C ALA A 285 -1.77 -32.07 4.82
N CYS A 286 -2.39 -32.19 3.64
CA CYS A 286 -2.06 -31.36 2.48
C CYS A 286 -2.43 -29.87 2.74
N VAL A 287 -3.59 -29.62 3.36
CA VAL A 287 -4.02 -28.28 3.74
C VAL A 287 -3.03 -27.63 4.71
N ALA A 288 -2.57 -28.36 5.73
CA ALA A 288 -1.60 -27.86 6.71
C ALA A 288 -0.26 -27.52 6.03
N ALA A 289 0.27 -28.43 5.21
CA ALA A 289 1.53 -28.24 4.47
C ALA A 289 1.43 -27.04 3.49
N PHE A 290 0.32 -26.94 2.75
CA PHE A 290 0.08 -25.83 1.82
C PHE A 290 -0.01 -24.50 2.55
N THR A 291 -0.71 -24.44 3.69
CA THR A 291 -0.85 -23.22 4.49
C THR A 291 0.51 -22.75 5.03
N ALA A 292 1.34 -23.67 5.51
CA ALA A 292 2.71 -23.36 5.94
C ALA A 292 3.56 -22.81 4.78
N ALA A 293 3.51 -23.48 3.63
CA ALA A 293 4.24 -23.06 2.44
C ALA A 293 3.78 -21.67 1.94
N MET A 294 2.48 -21.37 1.99
CA MET A 294 1.94 -20.06 1.61
C MET A 294 2.40 -18.94 2.55
N ARG A 295 2.57 -19.22 3.85
CA ARG A 295 3.13 -18.25 4.81
C ARG A 295 4.60 -17.94 4.48
N ILE A 296 5.39 -18.96 4.23
CA ILE A 296 6.81 -18.80 3.81
C ILE A 296 6.88 -18.02 2.51
N LYS A 297 6.06 -18.40 1.50
CA LYS A 297 5.97 -17.72 0.21
C LYS A 297 5.76 -16.21 0.36
N MET A 298 4.90 -15.76 1.28
CA MET A 298 4.61 -14.33 1.47
C MET A 298 5.87 -13.52 1.81
N PHE A 299 6.74 -14.05 2.67
CA PHE A 299 8.02 -13.39 3.00
C PHE A 299 8.97 -13.36 1.81
N PHE A 300 9.08 -14.45 1.06
CA PHE A 300 9.92 -14.52 -0.13
C PHE A 300 9.41 -13.67 -1.30
N MET A 301 8.12 -13.30 -1.31
CA MET A 301 7.56 -12.40 -2.33
C MET A 301 7.82 -10.92 -2.03
N CYS A 302 8.07 -10.52 -0.79
CA CYS A 302 8.29 -9.11 -0.43
C CYS A 302 9.35 -8.38 -1.25
N PRO A 303 10.54 -8.95 -1.55
CA PRO A 303 11.54 -8.27 -2.39
C PRO A 303 11.04 -8.04 -3.82
N PHE A 304 10.29 -8.98 -4.40
CA PHE A 304 9.72 -8.84 -5.73
C PHE A 304 8.71 -7.70 -5.80
N GLU A 305 7.78 -7.63 -4.85
CA GLU A 305 6.78 -6.56 -4.75
C GLU A 305 7.45 -5.20 -4.54
N SER A 306 8.44 -5.14 -3.64
CA SER A 306 9.16 -3.91 -3.33
C SER A 306 9.94 -3.38 -4.53
N LEU A 307 10.58 -4.28 -5.27
CA LEU A 307 11.31 -3.93 -6.50
C LEU A 307 10.34 -3.49 -7.61
N GLY A 308 9.17 -4.14 -7.71
CA GLY A 308 8.11 -3.73 -8.65
C GLY A 308 7.63 -2.30 -8.39
N MET A 309 7.38 -1.95 -7.13
CA MET A 309 7.02 -0.58 -6.74
C MET A 309 8.14 0.43 -7.02
N ALA A 310 9.39 0.05 -6.75
CA ALA A 310 10.55 0.90 -7.05
C ALA A 310 10.69 1.13 -8.55
N MET A 311 10.51 0.10 -9.35
CA MET A 311 10.57 0.18 -10.81
C MET A 311 9.43 0.99 -11.39
N ALA A 312 8.22 0.93 -10.84
CA ALA A 312 7.11 1.78 -11.26
C ALA A 312 7.44 3.28 -11.10
N THR A 313 8.04 3.66 -9.95
CA THR A 313 8.49 5.04 -9.71
C THR A 313 9.65 5.42 -10.61
N TYR A 314 10.70 4.59 -10.69
CA TYR A 314 11.87 4.83 -11.52
C TYR A 314 11.51 4.99 -13.00
N SER A 315 10.73 4.06 -13.53
CA SER A 315 10.29 4.10 -14.93
C SER A 315 9.37 5.28 -15.20
N GLY A 316 8.43 5.58 -14.27
CA GLY A 316 7.54 6.73 -14.38
C GLY A 316 8.30 8.05 -14.50
N GLN A 317 9.26 8.30 -13.59
CA GLN A 317 10.07 9.53 -13.63
C GLN A 317 10.94 9.61 -14.89
N ASN A 318 11.61 8.53 -15.30
CA ASN A 318 12.46 8.53 -16.50
C ASN A 318 11.65 8.63 -17.79
N TYR A 319 10.44 8.06 -17.85
CA TYR A 319 9.52 8.25 -18.96
C TYR A 319 9.11 9.71 -19.09
N GLY A 320 8.71 10.33 -17.98
CA GLY A 320 8.37 11.75 -17.95
C GLY A 320 9.52 12.65 -18.34
N ALA A 321 10.75 12.32 -17.96
CA ALA A 321 11.97 13.04 -18.33
C ALA A 321 12.41 12.83 -19.79
N GLY A 322 11.70 12.01 -20.58
CA GLY A 322 12.06 11.70 -21.96
C GLY A 322 13.35 10.87 -22.08
N LYS A 323 13.67 10.03 -21.06
CA LYS A 323 14.89 9.22 -21.00
C LYS A 323 14.58 7.71 -21.08
N PRO A 324 14.05 7.18 -22.19
CA PRO A 324 13.65 5.76 -22.29
C PRO A 324 14.83 4.80 -22.13
N GLU A 325 16.04 5.20 -22.55
CA GLU A 325 17.25 4.38 -22.37
C GLU A 325 17.54 4.07 -20.90
N ARG A 326 17.24 5.00 -20.00
CA ARG A 326 17.40 4.79 -18.56
C ARG A 326 16.40 3.76 -18.02
N ILE A 327 15.20 3.71 -18.58
CA ILE A 327 14.21 2.68 -18.22
C ILE A 327 14.79 1.31 -18.50
N TRP A 328 15.43 1.15 -19.67
CA TRP A 328 16.08 -0.12 -20.04
C TRP A 328 17.27 -0.47 -19.13
N GLN A 329 18.05 0.53 -18.72
CA GLN A 329 19.10 0.34 -17.70
C GLN A 329 18.50 -0.12 -16.37
N GLY A 330 17.37 0.46 -15.95
CA GLY A 330 16.62 0.05 -14.76
C GLY A 330 16.13 -1.39 -14.85
N VAL A 331 15.58 -1.80 -15.99
CA VAL A 331 15.14 -3.18 -16.21
C VAL A 331 16.30 -4.17 -16.07
N LYS A 332 17.46 -3.88 -16.68
CA LYS A 332 18.66 -4.71 -16.54
C LYS A 332 19.16 -4.79 -15.10
N ALA A 333 19.18 -3.65 -14.39
CA ALA A 333 19.60 -3.59 -12.98
C ALA A 333 18.64 -4.40 -12.09
N SER A 334 17.34 -4.29 -12.32
CA SER A 334 16.31 -5.03 -11.58
C SER A 334 16.39 -6.53 -11.87
N ALA A 335 16.56 -6.91 -13.13
CA ALA A 335 16.74 -8.32 -13.51
C ALA A 335 17.96 -8.93 -12.81
N LEU A 336 19.08 -8.20 -12.76
CA LEU A 336 20.29 -8.64 -12.05
C LEU A 336 20.01 -8.85 -10.54
N MET A 337 19.35 -7.88 -9.90
CA MET A 337 18.99 -8.01 -8.47
C MET A 337 18.07 -9.21 -8.22
N MET A 338 17.10 -9.46 -9.13
CA MET A 338 16.17 -10.59 -9.03
C MET A 338 16.90 -11.94 -9.21
N ILE A 339 17.82 -12.03 -10.15
CA ILE A 339 18.61 -13.25 -10.38
C ILE A 339 19.46 -13.56 -9.15
N ILE A 340 20.13 -12.55 -8.57
CA ILE A 340 20.93 -12.74 -7.36
C ILE A 340 20.04 -13.19 -6.19
N TYR A 341 18.90 -12.55 -5.99
CA TYR A 341 17.96 -12.92 -4.95
C TYR A 341 17.39 -14.33 -5.17
N TRP A 342 17.03 -14.68 -6.42
CA TRP A 342 16.57 -16.03 -6.77
C TRP A 342 17.63 -17.09 -6.47
N ALA A 343 18.89 -16.86 -6.85
CA ALA A 343 19.97 -17.79 -6.56
C ALA A 343 20.16 -17.99 -5.04
N PHE A 344 20.07 -16.90 -4.26
CA PHE A 344 20.14 -16.96 -2.79
C PHE A 344 18.98 -17.79 -2.20
N THR A 345 17.74 -17.49 -2.59
CA THR A 345 16.55 -18.21 -2.09
C THR A 345 16.52 -19.67 -2.56
N PHE A 346 17.03 -19.96 -3.75
CA PHE A 346 17.16 -21.35 -4.23
C PHE A 346 18.08 -22.15 -3.32
N VAL A 347 19.23 -21.59 -2.94
CA VAL A 347 20.17 -22.24 -2.02
C VAL A 347 19.52 -22.45 -0.64
N GLU A 348 18.87 -21.42 -0.08
CA GLU A 348 18.18 -21.53 1.23
C GLU A 348 17.05 -22.60 1.27
N LEU A 349 16.37 -22.81 0.15
CA LEU A 349 15.27 -23.79 0.07
C LEU A 349 15.77 -25.22 -0.19
N MET A 350 17.03 -25.40 -0.61
CA MET A 350 17.63 -26.72 -0.84
C MET A 350 18.30 -27.29 0.42
N PHE A 351 18.60 -26.46 1.41
CA PHE A 351 19.20 -26.83 2.71
C PHE A 351 18.27 -26.48 3.86
#